data_f4c458bbdf02183b93cd4b200d5f4717
#
_entry.id   f4c458bbdf02183b93cd4b200d5f4717
#
_cell.length_a   1.000
_cell.length_b   1.000
_cell.length_c   1.000
_cell.angle_alpha   90.00
_cell.angle_beta   90.00
_cell.angle_gamma   90.00
#
_symmetry.space_group_name_H-M   'P 1'
#
loop_
_entity.id
_entity.type
_entity.pdbx_description
1 polymer ?
#
loop_
_entity_poly.entity_id
_entity_poly.type
_entity_poly.pdbx_seq_one_letter_code
_entity_poly.pdbx_strand_id
1 'polypeptide(L)'
;GDVYKRQHYTKVKTISFENFPNRSAGFVWGPMESMFNTALQDIYMQQTRLKQAKRGGDLQLSGEITNYDALNKGIGSDGYSSMVELRMTVRVNFVNNSNPAENMNGQQFSASREYNANQQLSAVQDELVTQMIKEIVEQIFNATVANW
;
A
#
# COMPACT_ATOMS: atom_id res chain seq x y z
N GLY A 1 -19.94 -11.94 -12.77
CA GLY A 1 -21.17 -12.21 -12.07
C GLY A 1 -20.98 -13.10 -10.86
N ASP A 2 -22.07 -13.49 -10.24
CA ASP A 2 -22.02 -14.25 -8.99
C ASP A 2 -21.37 -15.62 -9.15
N VAL A 3 -21.53 -16.25 -10.30
CA VAL A 3 -20.91 -17.56 -10.58
C VAL A 3 -19.40 -17.42 -10.62
N TYR A 4 -18.90 -16.37 -11.24
CA TYR A 4 -17.47 -16.09 -11.28
C TYR A 4 -16.91 -15.84 -9.90
N LYS A 5 -17.60 -15.04 -9.08
CA LYS A 5 -17.18 -14.78 -7.70
C LYS A 5 -17.15 -16.07 -6.88
N ARG A 6 -18.13 -16.95 -7.05
CA ARG A 6 -18.13 -18.24 -6.37
C ARG A 6 -16.93 -19.09 -6.76
N GLN A 7 -16.55 -19.08 -8.04
CA GLN A 7 -15.38 -19.82 -8.49
C GLN A 7 -14.09 -19.31 -7.85
N HIS A 8 -13.95 -18.00 -7.71
CA HIS A 8 -12.81 -17.42 -7.00
C HIS A 8 -12.75 -17.89 -5.55
N TYR A 9 -13.85 -17.75 -4.81
CA TYR A 9 -13.90 -18.16 -3.40
C TYR A 9 -13.71 -19.67 -3.22
N THR A 10 -14.09 -20.48 -4.21
CA THR A 10 -13.91 -21.91 -4.15
C THR A 10 -12.45 -22.32 -4.38
N LYS A 11 -11.77 -21.64 -5.30
CA LYS A 11 -10.40 -21.99 -5.71
C LYS A 11 -9.34 -21.32 -4.84
N VAL A 12 -9.64 -20.14 -4.31
CA VAL A 12 -8.67 -19.32 -3.59
C VAL A 12 -9.12 -19.22 -2.15
N LYS A 13 -8.34 -19.83 -1.25
CA LYS A 13 -8.69 -19.92 0.17
C LYS A 13 -7.64 -19.29 1.08
N THR A 14 -6.41 -19.16 0.60
CA THR A 14 -5.31 -18.69 1.43
C THR A 14 -4.54 -17.57 0.77
N ILE A 15 -3.93 -16.74 1.62
CA ILE A 15 -3.05 -15.67 1.17
C ILE A 15 -1.81 -15.66 2.05
N SER A 16 -0.67 -15.47 1.43
CA SER A 16 0.59 -15.29 2.15
C SER A 16 1.21 -13.96 1.79
N PHE A 17 1.91 -13.37 2.76
CA PHE A 17 2.58 -12.08 2.62
C PHE A 17 4.05 -12.24 2.92
N GLU A 18 4.91 -11.77 2.03
CA GLU A 18 6.29 -11.51 2.38
C GLU A 18 6.37 -10.08 2.91
N ASN A 19 7.27 -9.86 3.86
CA ASN A 19 7.48 -8.52 4.39
C ASN A 19 7.92 -7.57 3.28
N PHE A 20 7.32 -6.38 3.23
CA PHE A 20 7.71 -5.31 2.33
C PHE A 20 8.76 -4.46 3.04
N PRO A 21 10.04 -4.59 2.68
CA PRO A 21 11.07 -3.77 3.30
C PRO A 21 10.97 -2.32 2.83
N ASN A 22 11.41 -1.41 3.68
CA ASN A 22 11.56 -0.02 3.31
C ASN A 22 12.91 0.19 2.64
N ARG A 23 12.90 0.34 1.32
CA ARG A 23 14.10 0.59 0.50
C ARG A 23 14.22 2.04 0.07
N SER A 24 13.40 2.93 0.63
CA SER A 24 13.47 4.33 0.27
C SER A 24 14.82 4.93 0.67
N ALA A 25 15.36 5.78 -0.20
CA ALA A 25 16.69 6.36 -0.01
C ALA A 25 16.67 7.73 0.67
N GLY A 26 15.52 8.34 0.81
CA GLY A 26 15.40 9.67 1.35
C GLY A 26 15.31 9.68 2.85
N PHE A 27 14.24 10.20 3.39
CA PHE A 27 14.05 10.14 4.82
C PHE A 27 13.81 8.72 5.31
N VAL A 28 14.18 8.50 6.55
CA VAL A 28 13.82 7.28 7.24
C VAL A 28 12.87 7.66 8.37
N TRP A 29 11.67 7.12 8.34
CA TRP A 29 10.75 7.21 9.46
C TRP A 29 10.52 5.79 9.96
N GLY A 30 11.05 5.50 11.15
CA GLY A 30 11.19 4.15 11.67
C GLY A 30 9.94 3.28 11.65
N PRO A 31 8.75 3.80 12.03
CA PRO A 31 7.53 2.98 12.08
C PRO A 31 6.94 2.59 10.72
N MET A 32 7.40 3.20 9.62
CA MET A 32 6.74 3.07 8.32
C MET A 32 6.63 1.63 7.84
N GLU A 33 7.71 0.88 7.94
CA GLU A 33 7.73 -0.50 7.43
C GLU A 33 6.71 -1.37 8.15
N SER A 34 6.72 -1.35 9.47
CA SER A 34 5.79 -2.17 10.25
C SER A 34 4.35 -1.70 10.09
N MET A 35 4.12 -0.41 10.02
CA MET A 35 2.78 0.15 9.80
C MET A 35 2.21 -0.28 8.46
N PHE A 36 3.03 -0.21 7.41
CA PHE A 36 2.59 -0.60 6.08
C PHE A 36 2.24 -2.09 6.04
N ASN A 37 3.13 -2.94 6.51
CA ASN A 37 2.91 -4.39 6.47
C ASN A 37 1.69 -4.80 7.29
N THR A 38 1.50 -4.21 8.47
CA THR A 38 0.32 -4.47 9.30
C THR A 38 -0.96 -4.04 8.60
N ALA A 39 -0.98 -2.84 8.04
CA ALA A 39 -2.18 -2.32 7.36
C ALA A 39 -2.53 -3.18 6.15
N LEU A 40 -1.53 -3.62 5.39
CA LEU A 40 -1.75 -4.47 4.22
C LEU A 40 -2.37 -5.81 4.62
N GLN A 41 -1.82 -6.46 5.62
CA GLN A 41 -2.37 -7.74 6.09
C GLN A 41 -3.78 -7.57 6.63
N ASP A 42 -3.99 -6.52 7.40
CA ASP A 42 -5.28 -6.28 8.05
C ASP A 42 -6.42 -6.11 7.06
N ILE A 43 -6.22 -5.38 5.97
CA ILE A 43 -7.31 -5.15 5.01
C ILE A 43 -7.79 -6.47 4.39
N TYR A 44 -6.86 -7.39 4.09
CA TYR A 44 -7.23 -8.70 3.54
C TYR A 44 -7.92 -9.57 4.57
N MET A 45 -7.45 -9.56 5.81
CA MET A 45 -8.04 -10.37 6.86
C MET A 45 -9.43 -9.86 7.28
N GLN A 46 -9.64 -8.57 7.23
CA GLN A 46 -10.91 -7.96 7.64
C GLN A 46 -11.97 -7.98 6.54
N GLN A 47 -11.57 -7.88 5.27
CA GLN A 47 -12.52 -7.70 4.18
C GLN A 47 -12.66 -8.91 3.26
N THR A 48 -11.97 -10.00 3.54
CA THR A 48 -12.11 -11.25 2.79
C THR A 48 -12.28 -12.43 3.73
N ARG A 49 -12.60 -13.58 3.15
CA ARG A 49 -12.67 -14.86 3.87
C ARG A 49 -11.35 -15.63 3.78
N LEU A 50 -10.34 -15.02 3.17
CA LEU A 50 -9.04 -15.68 3.03
C LEU A 50 -8.42 -15.94 4.38
N LYS A 51 -7.73 -17.08 4.49
CA LYS A 51 -6.93 -17.42 5.67
C LYS A 51 -5.48 -17.13 5.37
N GLN A 52 -4.78 -16.58 6.34
CA GLN A 52 -3.37 -16.27 6.18
C GLN A 52 -2.53 -17.53 6.31
N ALA A 53 -1.71 -17.79 5.31
CA ALA A 53 -0.69 -18.85 5.34
C ALA A 53 0.67 -18.19 5.54
N LYS A 54 1.60 -18.91 6.13
CA LYS A 54 2.96 -18.39 6.34
C LYS A 54 3.69 -18.20 5.00
N ARG A 55 3.46 -19.10 4.07
CA ARG A 55 4.04 -19.04 2.71
C ARG A 55 3.23 -19.93 1.79
N GLY A 56 3.41 -19.71 0.48
CA GLY A 56 2.78 -20.59 -0.50
C GLY A 56 1.28 -20.51 -0.56
N GLY A 57 0.69 -19.38 -0.17
CA GLY A 57 -0.76 -19.19 -0.28
C GLY A 57 -1.24 -19.24 -1.72
N ASP A 58 -2.52 -19.47 -1.90
CA ASP A 58 -3.15 -19.40 -3.23
C ASP A 58 -2.94 -18.03 -3.86
N LEU A 59 -2.96 -16.99 -3.03
CA LEU A 59 -2.52 -15.65 -3.37
C LEU A 59 -1.25 -15.33 -2.60
N GLN A 60 -0.33 -14.61 -3.25
CA GLN A 60 0.94 -14.23 -2.63
C GLN A 60 1.21 -12.76 -2.94
N LEU A 61 1.52 -12.01 -1.90
CA LEU A 61 1.91 -10.61 -2.03
C LEU A 61 3.32 -10.43 -1.51
N SER A 62 4.11 -9.71 -2.29
CA SER A 62 5.46 -9.30 -1.93
C SER A 62 5.76 -7.95 -2.57
N GLY A 63 6.86 -7.34 -2.20
CA GLY A 63 7.26 -6.07 -2.78
C GLY A 63 8.13 -5.29 -1.83
N GLU A 64 8.17 -3.97 -2.07
CA GLU A 64 9.01 -3.08 -1.28
C GLU A 64 8.46 -1.66 -1.31
N ILE A 65 8.74 -0.90 -0.26
CA ILE A 65 8.53 0.55 -0.26
C ILE A 65 9.74 1.13 -0.98
N THR A 66 9.52 1.75 -2.15
CA THR A 66 10.62 2.21 -2.99
C THR A 66 10.95 3.67 -2.76
N ASN A 67 9.98 4.46 -2.30
CA ASN A 67 10.15 5.90 -2.19
C ASN A 67 9.36 6.48 -1.04
N TYR A 68 10.00 7.35 -0.31
CA TYR A 68 9.35 8.22 0.67
C TYR A 68 10.18 9.49 0.76
N ASP A 69 9.64 10.61 0.24
CA ASP A 69 10.36 11.86 0.20
C ASP A 69 9.44 13.06 0.35
N ALA A 70 10.04 14.22 0.50
CA ALA A 70 9.34 15.49 0.58
C ALA A 70 9.83 16.39 -0.55
N LEU A 71 8.88 16.98 -1.26
CA LEU A 71 9.16 17.93 -2.31
C LEU A 71 8.62 19.31 -1.92
N ASN A 72 9.46 20.33 -2.04
CA ASN A 72 9.03 21.69 -1.85
C ASN A 72 8.22 22.13 -3.07
N LYS A 73 6.95 22.45 -2.86
CA LYS A 73 6.04 22.81 -3.94
C LYS A 73 6.00 24.32 -4.20
N GLY A 74 6.73 25.11 -3.41
CA GLY A 74 6.66 26.56 -3.51
C GLY A 74 5.39 27.13 -2.90
N ILE A 75 4.87 28.23 -3.49
CA ILE A 75 3.67 28.90 -2.97
C ILE A 75 2.44 28.05 -3.23
N GLY A 76 1.63 27.85 -2.20
CA GLY A 76 0.39 27.09 -2.30
C GLY A 76 -0.74 27.85 -2.98
N SER A 77 -1.91 27.21 -3.03
CA SER A 77 -3.09 27.76 -3.69
C SER A 77 -3.63 29.04 -3.06
N ASP A 78 -3.30 29.31 -1.79
CA ASP A 78 -3.67 30.54 -1.10
C ASP A 78 -2.84 31.75 -1.53
N GLY A 79 -1.75 31.52 -2.29
CA GLY A 79 -0.86 32.58 -2.76
C GLY A 79 0.12 33.11 -1.72
N TYR A 80 0.10 32.60 -0.49
CA TYR A 80 0.89 33.13 0.61
C TYR A 80 1.77 32.07 1.25
N SER A 81 1.32 30.82 1.33
CA SER A 81 1.99 29.75 2.07
C SER A 81 2.80 28.86 1.14
N SER A 82 4.02 28.54 1.54
CA SER A 82 4.78 27.49 0.87
C SER A 82 4.26 26.14 1.33
N MET A 83 4.18 25.21 0.39
CA MET A 83 3.69 23.87 0.65
C MET A 83 4.79 22.86 0.43
N VAL A 84 4.76 21.78 1.20
CA VAL A 84 5.61 20.61 1.03
C VAL A 84 4.71 19.42 0.73
N GLU A 85 5.11 18.62 -0.26
CA GLU A 85 4.40 17.38 -0.60
C GLU A 85 5.21 16.20 -0.12
N LEU A 86 4.60 15.38 0.73
CA LEU A 86 5.12 14.05 1.04
C LEU A 86 4.58 13.06 0.01
N ARG A 87 5.45 12.20 -0.49
CA ARG A 87 5.06 11.17 -1.44
C ARG A 87 5.63 9.82 -0.99
N MET A 88 4.79 8.79 -1.06
CA MET A 88 5.17 7.42 -0.78
C MET A 88 4.84 6.57 -1.99
N THR A 89 5.78 5.70 -2.38
CA THR A 89 5.57 4.76 -3.49
C THR A 89 5.94 3.36 -3.02
N VAL A 90 5.12 2.39 -3.42
CA VAL A 90 5.30 0.98 -3.10
C VAL A 90 5.23 0.19 -4.39
N ARG A 91 6.15 -0.75 -4.56
CA ARG A 91 6.17 -1.66 -5.70
C ARG A 91 5.68 -3.02 -5.23
N VAL A 92 4.74 -3.61 -5.98
CA VAL A 92 4.02 -4.80 -5.56
C VAL A 92 4.13 -5.90 -6.59
N ASN A 93 4.39 -7.11 -6.10
CA ASN A 93 4.26 -8.34 -6.86
C ASN A 93 3.07 -9.12 -6.28
N PHE A 94 2.20 -9.58 -7.15
CA PHE A 94 1.02 -10.34 -6.78
C PHE A 94 0.96 -11.61 -7.62
N VAL A 95 0.82 -12.74 -6.97
CA VAL A 95 0.68 -14.04 -7.64
C VAL A 95 -0.67 -14.63 -7.28
N ASN A 96 -1.46 -14.93 -8.31
CA ASN A 96 -2.70 -15.68 -8.17
C ASN A 96 -2.50 -17.04 -8.84
N ASN A 97 -2.32 -18.09 -8.05
CA ASN A 97 -2.06 -19.42 -8.56
C ASN A 97 -3.25 -20.02 -9.31
N SER A 98 -4.47 -19.55 -9.03
CA SER A 98 -5.67 -20.01 -9.70
C SER A 98 -5.96 -19.27 -11.00
N ASN A 99 -5.43 -18.08 -11.15
CA ASN A 99 -5.61 -17.26 -12.36
C ASN A 99 -4.37 -16.39 -12.60
N PRO A 100 -3.32 -16.97 -13.23
CA PRO A 100 -2.08 -16.21 -13.46
C PRO A 100 -2.23 -14.95 -14.30
N ALA A 101 -3.32 -14.80 -15.05
CA ALA A 101 -3.58 -13.57 -15.79
C ALA A 101 -3.74 -12.35 -14.87
N GLU A 102 -4.08 -12.57 -13.60
CA GLU A 102 -4.21 -11.50 -12.61
C GLU A 102 -2.88 -11.13 -11.93
N ASN A 103 -1.81 -11.86 -12.21
CA ASN A 103 -0.51 -11.59 -11.58
C ASN A 103 -0.03 -10.18 -11.90
N MET A 104 0.62 -9.58 -10.90
CA MET A 104 1.31 -8.29 -11.06
C MET A 104 2.79 -8.49 -10.79
N ASN A 105 3.62 -7.86 -11.61
CA ASN A 105 5.07 -7.95 -11.47
C ASN A 105 5.65 -6.54 -11.41
N GLY A 106 5.89 -6.07 -10.20
CA GLY A 106 6.49 -4.76 -9.99
C GLY A 106 5.56 -3.59 -10.26
N GLN A 107 4.26 -3.75 -10.03
CA GLN A 107 3.32 -2.65 -10.21
C GLN A 107 3.49 -1.62 -9.10
N GLN A 108 3.49 -0.35 -9.48
CA GLN A 108 3.68 0.76 -8.54
C GLN A 108 2.34 1.33 -8.09
N PHE A 109 2.29 1.65 -6.80
CA PHE A 109 1.17 2.35 -6.17
C PHE A 109 1.75 3.49 -5.35
N SER A 110 1.11 4.64 -5.40
CA SER A 110 1.62 5.80 -4.65
C SER A 110 0.48 6.65 -4.09
N ALA A 111 0.84 7.44 -3.09
CA ALA A 111 -0.02 8.43 -2.48
C ALA A 111 0.81 9.61 -2.07
N SER A 112 0.18 10.76 -1.99
CA SER A 112 0.84 11.98 -1.55
C SER A 112 -0.08 12.81 -0.67
N ARG A 113 0.54 13.63 0.19
CA ARG A 113 -0.18 14.58 1.06
C ARG A 113 0.65 15.85 1.15
N GLU A 114 -0.02 16.97 1.16
CA GLU A 114 0.62 18.26 1.32
C GLU A 114 0.46 18.76 2.74
N TYR A 115 1.46 19.52 3.21
CA TYR A 115 1.37 20.24 4.44
C TYR A 115 2.06 21.60 4.31
N ASN A 116 1.71 22.55 5.17
CA ASN A 116 2.26 23.87 5.14
C ASN A 116 3.71 23.87 5.64
N ALA A 117 4.62 24.48 4.88
CA ALA A 117 6.06 24.48 5.16
C ALA A 117 6.42 25.14 6.48
N ASN A 118 5.53 25.95 7.07
CA ASN A 118 5.77 26.52 8.40
C ASN A 118 5.52 25.52 9.53
N GLN A 119 4.93 24.37 9.24
CA GLN A 119 4.78 23.27 10.19
C GLN A 119 6.02 22.39 10.16
N GLN A 120 6.37 21.83 11.32
CA GLN A 120 7.44 20.85 11.38
C GLN A 120 6.93 19.49 10.91
N LEU A 121 7.73 18.78 10.11
CA LEU A 121 7.39 17.45 9.64
C LEU A 121 7.05 16.52 10.80
N SER A 122 7.81 16.58 11.89
CA SER A 122 7.57 15.74 13.06
C SER A 122 6.18 15.92 13.68
N ALA A 123 5.56 17.09 13.48
CA ALA A 123 4.23 17.36 14.02
C ALA A 123 3.11 16.74 13.19
N VAL A 124 3.35 16.50 11.90
CA VAL A 124 2.30 16.05 10.96
C VAL A 124 2.59 14.69 10.35
N GLN A 125 3.80 14.18 10.51
CA GLN A 125 4.27 13.00 9.78
C GLN A 125 3.46 11.75 10.11
N ASP A 126 3.20 11.49 11.36
CA ASP A 126 2.48 10.29 11.77
C ASP A 126 1.10 10.22 11.13
N GLU A 127 0.35 11.31 11.18
CA GLU A 127 -0.98 11.38 10.59
C GLU A 127 -0.95 11.25 9.07
N LEU A 128 -0.04 11.99 8.42
CA LEU A 128 0.03 11.99 6.96
C LEU A 128 0.49 10.66 6.40
N VAL A 129 1.48 10.03 7.04
CA VAL A 129 1.95 8.71 6.61
C VAL A 129 0.87 7.67 6.83
N THR A 130 0.14 7.73 7.94
CA THR A 130 -0.99 6.83 8.19
C THR A 130 -2.03 6.93 7.08
N GLN A 131 -2.35 8.15 6.65
CA GLN A 131 -3.30 8.37 5.56
C GLN A 131 -2.79 7.82 4.22
N MET A 132 -1.51 8.04 3.92
CA MET A 132 -0.91 7.56 2.67
C MET A 132 -0.86 6.04 2.63
N ILE A 133 -0.49 5.41 3.74
CA ILE A 133 -0.49 3.95 3.84
C ILE A 133 -1.89 3.40 3.61
N LYS A 134 -2.90 4.00 4.24
CA LYS A 134 -4.28 3.56 4.05
C LYS A 134 -4.70 3.65 2.59
N GLU A 135 -4.38 4.73 1.92
CA GLU A 135 -4.72 4.92 0.51
C GLU A 135 -4.02 3.89 -0.38
N ILE A 136 -2.71 3.66 -0.17
CA ILE A 136 -1.95 2.70 -0.96
C ILE A 136 -2.48 1.28 -0.74
N VAL A 137 -2.73 0.91 0.49
CA VAL A 137 -3.24 -0.41 0.84
C VAL A 137 -4.60 -0.65 0.21
N GLU A 138 -5.48 0.35 0.20
CA GLU A 138 -6.76 0.27 -0.49
C GLU A 138 -6.60 0.14 -2.00
N GLN A 139 -5.65 0.84 -2.60
CA GLN A 139 -5.35 0.69 -4.02
C GLN A 139 -4.91 -0.73 -4.36
N ILE A 140 -4.02 -1.30 -3.56
CA ILE A 140 -3.54 -2.66 -3.77
C ILE A 140 -4.69 -3.66 -3.63
N PHE A 141 -5.49 -3.51 -2.60
CA PHE A 141 -6.65 -4.36 -2.36
C PHE A 141 -7.62 -4.30 -3.53
N ASN A 142 -7.94 -3.10 -4.01
CA ASN A 142 -8.85 -2.92 -5.14
C ASN A 142 -8.29 -3.51 -6.43
N ALA A 143 -6.98 -3.47 -6.61
CA ALA A 143 -6.33 -4.01 -7.81
C ALA A 143 -6.24 -5.54 -7.78
N THR A 144 -6.42 -6.18 -6.63
CA THR A 144 -6.22 -7.63 -6.48
C THR A 144 -7.54 -8.37 -6.23
N VAL A 145 -8.28 -8.04 -5.20
CA VAL A 145 -9.40 -8.90 -4.75
C VAL A 145 -10.73 -8.18 -4.59
N ALA A 146 -10.81 -6.88 -4.72
CA ALA A 146 -12.04 -6.15 -4.42
C ALA A 146 -13.22 -6.54 -5.29
N ASN A 147 -12.98 -7.13 -6.45
CA ASN A 147 -14.02 -7.52 -7.40
C ASN A 147 -14.48 -8.97 -7.22
N TRP A 148 -14.07 -9.60 -6.16
CA TRP A 148 -14.41 -11.01 -5.90
C TRP A 148 -15.80 -11.18 -5.22
#